data_c542c8b7b162dedd8b42599655396729
#
_entry.id   c542c8b7b162dedd8b42599655396729
#
_cell.length_a   1.000
_cell.length_b   1.000
_cell.length_c   1.000
_cell.angle_alpha   90.00
_cell.angle_beta   90.00
_cell.angle_gamma   90.00
#
_symmetry.space_group_name_H-M   'P 1'
#
loop_
_entity.id
_entity.type
_entity.pdbx_description
1 polymer ?
#
loop_
_entity_poly.entity_id
_entity_poly.type
_entity_poly.pdbx_seq_one_letter_code
_entity_poly.pdbx_strand_id
1 'polypeptide(L)'
;MTKEIEDFPHRLKLAIGKGSARAFALRCGLSPTGIHQYLTGKTEPTRLALIAMSQAACVNLEWLITGDGCMMKGKGSVMIDRNLYEEIIESVEESLMAFNKTLPLRKKLDACRYLYDFFQDMQGVDKEQTARVMRLLV
;
A
#
# COMPACT_ATOMS: atom_id res chain seq x y z
N MET A 1 -16.56 -11.95 13.08
CA MET A 1 -16.77 -10.88 12.09
C MET A 1 -15.55 -10.60 11.21
N THR A 2 -14.35 -10.87 11.67
CA THR A 2 -13.12 -10.74 10.90
C THR A 2 -12.84 -11.89 9.93
N LYS A 3 -13.47 -13.03 10.10
CA LYS A 3 -13.27 -14.23 9.28
C LYS A 3 -13.82 -14.15 7.84
N GLU A 4 -14.87 -13.37 7.62
CA GLU A 4 -15.51 -13.26 6.29
C GLU A 4 -14.71 -12.38 5.31
N ILE A 5 -13.93 -11.43 5.82
CA ILE A 5 -13.07 -10.57 5.00
C ILE A 5 -11.73 -11.27 4.71
N GLU A 6 -11.37 -12.26 5.51
CA GLU A 6 -10.14 -13.04 5.37
C GLU A 6 -10.25 -14.18 4.36
N ASP A 7 -11.45 -14.50 3.92
CA ASP A 7 -11.70 -15.61 3.01
C ASP A 7 -11.43 -15.22 1.55
N PHE A 8 -10.79 -16.12 0.80
CA PHE A 8 -10.48 -15.89 -0.62
C PHE A 8 -11.71 -15.55 -1.47
N PRO A 9 -12.87 -16.25 -1.36
CA PRO A 9 -14.07 -15.89 -2.11
C PRO A 9 -14.50 -14.44 -1.89
N HIS A 10 -14.42 -13.96 -0.66
CA HIS A 10 -14.77 -12.58 -0.31
C HIS A 10 -13.79 -11.58 -0.91
N ARG A 11 -12.48 -11.84 -0.83
CA ARG A 11 -11.46 -11.01 -1.47
C ARG A 11 -11.62 -10.97 -2.98
N LEU A 12 -11.92 -12.11 -3.60
CA LEU A 12 -12.20 -12.16 -5.04
C LEU A 12 -13.41 -11.30 -5.41
N LYS A 13 -14.48 -11.35 -4.62
CA LYS A 13 -15.66 -10.51 -4.81
C LYS A 13 -15.32 -9.03 -4.72
N LEU A 14 -14.49 -8.63 -3.76
CA LEU A 14 -13.98 -7.25 -3.65
C LEU A 14 -13.14 -6.85 -4.86
N ALA A 15 -12.29 -7.74 -5.35
CA ALA A 15 -11.45 -7.50 -6.51
C ALA A 15 -12.26 -7.31 -7.81
N ILE A 16 -13.32 -8.06 -8.00
CA ILE A 16 -14.24 -7.92 -9.14
C ILE A 16 -14.98 -6.58 -9.07
N GLY A 17 -15.32 -6.14 -7.86
CA GLY A 17 -16.02 -4.88 -7.63
C GLY A 17 -17.46 -4.90 -8.16
N LYS A 18 -17.89 -3.78 -8.73
CA LYS A 18 -19.25 -3.58 -9.23
C LYS A 18 -19.54 -4.27 -10.57
N GLY A 19 -18.50 -4.78 -11.24
CA GLY A 19 -18.65 -5.47 -12.52
C GLY A 19 -19.25 -6.87 -12.39
N SER A 20 -19.67 -7.45 -13.53
CA SER A 20 -20.17 -8.81 -13.53
C SER A 20 -19.00 -9.82 -13.45
N ALA A 21 -19.25 -10.95 -12.79
CA ALA A 21 -18.30 -12.07 -12.74
C ALA A 21 -18.01 -12.63 -14.14
N ARG A 22 -19.00 -12.62 -15.04
CA ARG A 22 -18.85 -13.06 -16.42
C ARG A 22 -17.88 -12.17 -17.20
N ALA A 23 -18.02 -10.86 -17.11
CA ALA A 23 -17.11 -9.89 -17.75
C ALA A 23 -15.69 -10.01 -17.19
N PHE A 24 -15.56 -10.21 -15.89
CA PHE A 24 -14.28 -10.45 -15.23
C PHE A 24 -13.61 -11.74 -15.72
N ALA A 25 -14.38 -12.83 -15.85
CA ALA A 25 -13.88 -14.10 -16.39
C ALA A 25 -13.32 -13.94 -17.81
N LEU A 26 -14.00 -13.18 -18.66
CA LEU A 26 -13.52 -12.88 -20.02
C LEU A 26 -12.19 -12.12 -20.00
N ARG A 27 -12.04 -11.14 -19.12
CA ARG A 27 -10.76 -10.39 -18.96
C ARG A 27 -9.63 -11.28 -18.47
N CYS A 28 -9.93 -12.26 -17.63
CA CYS A 28 -8.95 -13.22 -17.11
C CYS A 28 -8.60 -14.32 -18.13
N GLY A 29 -9.40 -14.49 -19.18
CA GLY A 29 -9.27 -15.67 -20.04
C GLY A 29 -9.71 -16.97 -19.35
N LEU A 30 -10.58 -16.87 -18.35
CA LEU A 30 -11.12 -18.00 -17.58
C LEU A 30 -12.61 -18.21 -17.92
N SER A 31 -13.12 -19.41 -17.62
CA SER A 31 -14.56 -19.67 -17.79
C SER A 31 -15.39 -18.98 -16.72
N PRO A 32 -16.61 -18.47 -17.06
CA PRO A 32 -17.51 -17.91 -16.06
C PRO A 32 -17.87 -18.93 -14.98
N THR A 33 -18.02 -20.19 -15.31
CA THR A 33 -18.26 -21.28 -14.35
C THR A 33 -17.09 -21.43 -13.37
N GLY A 34 -15.84 -21.36 -13.84
CA GLY A 34 -14.66 -21.40 -12.99
C GLY A 34 -14.62 -20.25 -11.98
N ILE A 35 -14.88 -19.02 -12.43
CA ILE A 35 -14.96 -17.85 -11.53
C ILE A 35 -16.09 -18.02 -10.50
N HIS A 36 -17.24 -18.53 -10.92
CA HIS A 36 -18.35 -18.79 -10.00
C HIS A 36 -17.99 -19.82 -8.92
N GLN A 37 -17.29 -20.87 -9.30
CA GLN A 37 -16.81 -21.89 -8.35
C GLN A 37 -15.79 -21.31 -7.35
N TYR A 38 -14.92 -20.41 -7.78
CA TYR A 38 -14.01 -19.69 -6.88
C TYR A 38 -14.76 -18.75 -5.93
N LEU A 39 -15.76 -18.04 -6.42
CA LEU A 39 -16.59 -17.15 -5.61
C LEU A 39 -17.44 -17.89 -4.55
N THR A 40 -17.83 -19.12 -4.83
CA THR A 40 -18.62 -19.96 -3.91
C THR A 40 -17.77 -20.84 -3.00
N GLY A 41 -16.44 -20.83 -3.20
CA GLY A 41 -15.52 -21.64 -2.41
C GLY A 41 -15.54 -23.13 -2.76
N LYS A 42 -16.17 -23.53 -3.87
CA LYS A 42 -16.25 -24.96 -4.30
C LYS A 42 -14.91 -25.52 -4.74
N THR A 43 -14.08 -24.69 -5.37
CA THR A 43 -12.76 -25.07 -5.88
C THR A 43 -11.73 -24.02 -5.53
N GLU A 44 -10.49 -24.47 -5.34
CA GLU A 44 -9.33 -23.60 -5.19
C GLU A 44 -8.79 -23.23 -6.57
N PRO A 45 -8.45 -21.96 -6.82
CA PRO A 45 -7.85 -21.57 -8.09
C PRO A 45 -6.42 -22.10 -8.23
N THR A 46 -6.05 -22.40 -9.48
CA THR A 46 -4.66 -22.72 -9.82
C THR A 46 -3.78 -21.48 -9.73
N ARG A 47 -2.46 -21.68 -9.66
CA ARG A 47 -1.49 -20.59 -9.68
C ARG A 47 -1.68 -19.67 -10.89
N LEU A 48 -1.89 -20.23 -12.08
CA LEU A 48 -2.12 -19.44 -13.30
C LEU A 48 -3.43 -18.65 -13.25
N ALA A 49 -4.48 -19.24 -12.71
CA ALA A 49 -5.74 -18.53 -12.49
C ALA A 49 -5.60 -17.36 -11.52
N LEU A 50 -4.87 -17.55 -10.42
CA LEU A 50 -4.57 -16.49 -9.45
C LEU A 50 -3.82 -15.31 -10.08
N ILE A 51 -2.81 -15.60 -10.89
CA ILE A 51 -2.05 -14.57 -11.61
C ILE A 51 -2.95 -13.82 -12.58
N ALA A 52 -3.76 -14.53 -13.37
CA ALA A 52 -4.68 -13.91 -14.33
C ALA A 52 -5.72 -13.02 -13.64
N MET A 53 -6.30 -13.47 -12.53
CA MET A 53 -7.26 -12.69 -11.74
C MET A 53 -6.64 -11.45 -11.11
N SER A 54 -5.45 -11.58 -10.54
CA SER A 54 -4.68 -10.47 -9.97
C SER A 54 -4.39 -9.38 -11.02
N GLN A 55 -3.98 -9.77 -12.21
CA GLN A 55 -3.70 -8.85 -13.30
C GLN A 55 -4.97 -8.16 -13.84
N ALA A 56 -6.03 -8.92 -14.05
CA ALA A 56 -7.30 -8.39 -14.55
C ALA A 56 -7.96 -7.41 -13.58
N ALA A 57 -7.86 -7.68 -12.28
CA ALA A 57 -8.41 -6.82 -11.23
C ALA A 57 -7.47 -5.69 -10.80
N CYS A 58 -6.22 -5.67 -11.27
CA CYS A 58 -5.17 -4.73 -10.81
C CYS A 58 -4.98 -4.75 -9.30
N VAL A 59 -5.03 -5.93 -8.70
CA VAL A 59 -4.78 -6.15 -7.27
C VAL A 59 -3.47 -6.88 -7.05
N ASN A 60 -2.89 -6.73 -5.86
CA ASN A 60 -1.70 -7.46 -5.48
C ASN A 60 -2.00 -8.95 -5.29
N LEU A 61 -1.16 -9.80 -5.86
CA LEU A 61 -1.29 -11.25 -5.79
C LEU A 61 -1.23 -11.75 -4.34
N GLU A 62 -0.30 -11.23 -3.55
CA GLU A 62 -0.17 -11.58 -2.13
C GLU A 62 -1.46 -11.27 -1.37
N TRP A 63 -2.00 -10.06 -1.55
CA TRP A 63 -3.28 -9.70 -0.94
C TRP A 63 -4.42 -10.63 -1.37
N LEU A 64 -4.50 -10.97 -2.65
CA LEU A 64 -5.56 -11.85 -3.17
C LEU A 64 -5.49 -13.24 -2.53
N ILE A 65 -4.28 -13.77 -2.34
CA ILE A 65 -4.06 -15.12 -1.79
C ILE A 65 -4.20 -15.14 -0.28
N THR A 66 -3.58 -14.19 0.43
CA THR A 66 -3.41 -14.24 1.89
C THR A 66 -4.26 -13.23 2.65
N GLY A 67 -4.69 -12.17 2.01
CA GLY A 67 -5.32 -11.02 2.65
C GLY A 67 -4.33 -10.00 3.25
N ASP A 68 -3.05 -10.32 3.23
CA ASP A 68 -2.00 -9.44 3.76
C ASP A 68 -1.53 -8.41 2.71
N GLY A 69 -1.14 -7.25 3.19
CA GLY A 69 -0.65 -6.18 2.35
C GLY A 69 -1.75 -5.31 1.72
N CYS A 70 -1.35 -4.44 0.79
CA CYS A 70 -2.28 -3.55 0.11
C CYS A 70 -3.04 -4.26 -1.00
N MET A 71 -4.35 -4.02 -1.08
CA MET A 71 -5.21 -4.58 -2.12
C MET A 71 -4.80 -4.10 -3.52
N MET A 72 -4.63 -2.81 -3.71
CA MET A 72 -4.43 -2.21 -5.04
C MET A 72 -2.99 -2.30 -5.51
N LYS A 73 -2.80 -2.81 -6.72
CA LYS A 73 -1.52 -2.83 -7.41
C LYS A 73 -1.14 -1.42 -7.86
N GLY A 74 0.10 -1.01 -7.61
CA GLY A 74 0.61 0.30 -8.07
C GLY A 74 0.34 1.49 -7.15
N LYS A 75 -0.51 1.37 -6.15
CA LYS A 75 -0.44 2.23 -4.95
C LYS A 75 0.45 1.55 -3.92
N GLY A 76 1.64 1.31 -4.38
CA GLY A 76 2.84 0.92 -3.70
C GLY A 76 2.61 0.08 -2.47
N SER A 77 3.08 -1.13 -2.47
CA SER A 77 4.00 -1.48 -1.44
C SER A 77 5.22 -0.56 -1.57
N VAL A 78 5.04 0.74 -1.34
CA VAL A 78 6.13 1.52 -0.78
C VAL A 78 6.29 0.88 0.59
N MET A 79 7.23 -0.03 0.69
CA MET A 79 7.75 -0.47 1.98
C MET A 79 8.30 0.81 2.60
N ILE A 80 7.45 1.52 3.34
CA ILE A 80 7.91 2.66 4.12
C ILE A 80 8.85 2.04 5.15
N ASP A 81 10.12 2.38 5.05
CA ASP A 81 11.08 2.06 6.10
C ASP A 81 10.62 2.81 7.36
N ARG A 82 10.02 2.05 8.28
CA ARG A 82 9.46 2.60 9.50
C ARG A 82 10.53 3.26 10.34
N ASN A 83 11.71 2.67 10.43
CA ASN A 83 12.82 3.22 11.21
C ASN A 83 13.28 4.56 10.64
N LEU A 84 13.46 4.62 9.32
CA LEU A 84 13.82 5.86 8.64
C LEU A 84 12.75 6.94 8.85
N TYR A 85 11.47 6.57 8.80
CA TYR A 85 10.37 7.52 8.99
C TYR A 85 10.31 8.07 10.43
N GLU A 86 10.53 7.20 11.42
CA GLU A 86 10.61 7.59 12.83
C GLU A 86 11.79 8.53 13.09
N GLU A 87 12.99 8.22 12.56
CA GLU A 87 14.17 9.08 12.64
C GLU A 87 13.93 10.47 12.02
N ILE A 88 13.22 10.53 10.90
CA ILE A 88 12.87 11.80 10.25
C ILE A 88 11.94 12.63 11.15
N ILE A 89 10.90 12.02 11.71
CA ILE A 89 9.96 12.72 12.60
C ILE A 89 10.71 13.28 13.80
N GLU A 90 11.57 12.49 14.44
CA GLU A 90 12.39 12.93 15.58
C GLU A 90 13.30 14.08 15.20
N SER A 91 13.98 13.99 14.06
CA SER A 91 14.90 15.03 13.58
C SER A 91 14.17 16.35 13.24
N VAL A 92 12.95 16.27 12.70
CA VAL A 92 12.09 17.43 12.45
C VAL A 92 11.67 18.09 13.75
N GLU A 93 11.21 17.33 14.75
CA GLU A 93 10.81 17.88 16.05
C GLU A 93 12.01 18.47 16.80
N GLU A 94 13.18 17.81 16.81
CA GLU A 94 14.41 18.35 17.38
C GLU A 94 14.79 19.70 16.76
N SER A 95 14.67 19.84 15.43
CA SER A 95 14.97 21.07 14.73
C SER A 95 14.01 22.20 15.10
N LEU A 96 12.71 21.88 15.19
CA LEU A 96 11.69 22.86 15.61
C LEU A 96 11.93 23.34 17.04
N MET A 97 12.28 22.43 17.94
CA MET A 97 12.64 22.79 19.33
C MET A 97 13.88 23.68 19.37
N ALA A 98 14.93 23.33 18.62
CA ALA A 98 16.17 24.11 18.56
C ALA A 98 15.94 25.53 18.03
N PHE A 99 15.02 25.71 17.10
CA PHE A 99 14.66 27.04 16.56
C PHE A 99 13.60 27.78 17.39
N ASN A 100 13.07 27.13 18.42
CA ASN A 100 11.94 27.64 19.20
C ASN A 100 10.75 28.04 18.29
N LYS A 101 10.45 27.20 17.31
CA LYS A 101 9.40 27.41 16.32
C LYS A 101 8.42 26.25 16.30
N THR A 102 7.22 26.56 15.84
CA THR A 102 6.16 25.57 15.59
C THR A 102 5.69 25.64 14.14
N LEU A 103 5.32 24.50 13.59
CA LEU A 103 4.70 24.42 12.27
C LEU A 103 3.31 23.79 12.38
N PRO A 104 2.36 24.24 11.55
CA PRO A 104 1.10 23.53 11.40
C PRO A 104 1.34 22.07 10.99
N LEU A 105 0.49 21.16 11.48
CA LEU A 105 0.63 19.73 11.22
C LEU A 105 0.80 19.41 9.73
N ARG A 106 0.04 20.07 8.86
CA ARG A 106 0.14 19.86 7.41
C ARG A 106 1.54 20.13 6.88
N LYS A 107 2.14 21.24 7.27
CA LYS A 107 3.51 21.59 6.87
C LYS A 107 4.56 20.63 7.45
N LYS A 108 4.36 20.14 8.68
CA LYS A 108 5.23 19.11 9.25
C LYS A 108 5.19 17.82 8.41
N LEU A 109 3.99 17.37 8.04
CA LEU A 109 3.81 16.17 7.21
C LEU A 109 4.44 16.32 5.83
N ASP A 110 4.30 17.47 5.20
CA ASP A 110 4.93 17.77 3.91
C ASP A 110 6.46 17.76 4.02
N ALA A 111 7.01 18.32 5.11
CA ALA A 111 8.45 18.28 5.40
C ALA A 111 8.94 16.84 5.62
N CYS A 112 8.23 16.04 6.40
CA CYS A 112 8.58 14.64 6.63
C CYS A 112 8.56 13.81 5.33
N ARG A 113 7.57 14.04 4.46
CA ARG A 113 7.50 13.38 3.15
C ARG A 113 8.70 13.75 2.27
N TYR A 114 9.00 15.04 2.18
CA TYR A 114 10.15 15.53 1.41
C TYR A 114 11.47 14.93 1.90
N LEU A 115 11.67 14.92 3.22
CA LEU A 115 12.87 14.34 3.83
C LEU A 115 12.95 12.83 3.65
N TYR A 116 11.82 12.16 3.68
CA TYR A 116 11.75 10.72 3.42
C TYR A 116 12.20 10.40 1.99
N ASP A 117 11.66 11.09 0.99
CA ASP A 117 12.05 10.93 -0.41
C ASP A 117 13.54 11.26 -0.62
N PHE A 118 14.06 12.21 0.15
CA PHE A 118 15.47 12.60 0.08
C PHE A 118 16.41 11.57 0.72
N PHE A 119 16.04 11.01 1.88
CA PHE A 119 16.91 10.10 2.64
C PHE A 119 16.73 8.62 2.32
N GLN A 120 15.68 8.22 1.57
CA GLN A 120 15.40 6.81 1.30
C GLN A 120 16.54 6.08 0.59
N ASP A 121 17.35 6.78 -0.20
CA ASP A 121 18.52 6.25 -0.90
C ASP A 121 19.83 6.46 -0.13
N MET A 122 19.77 7.05 1.06
CA MET A 122 20.92 7.34 1.91
C MET A 122 20.94 6.42 3.13
N GLN A 123 22.13 6.22 3.70
CA GLN A 123 22.29 5.39 4.90
C GLN A 123 21.99 6.19 6.19
N GLY A 124 20.74 6.60 6.38
CA GLY A 124 20.30 7.27 7.59
C GLY A 124 19.99 8.76 7.42
N VAL A 125 19.48 9.37 8.48
CA VAL A 125 19.05 10.76 8.50
C VAL A 125 20.21 11.68 8.88
N ASP A 126 20.51 12.64 8.03
CA ASP A 126 21.45 13.72 8.32
C ASP A 126 20.71 14.87 9.02
N LYS A 127 21.01 15.04 10.31
CA LYS A 127 20.40 16.10 11.14
C LYS A 127 20.72 17.51 10.67
N GLU A 128 21.90 17.73 10.07
CA GLU A 128 22.26 19.05 9.52
C GLU A 128 21.44 19.38 8.30
N GLN A 129 21.24 18.42 7.39
CA GLN A 129 20.38 18.59 6.22
C GLN A 129 18.92 18.80 6.62
N THR A 130 18.44 18.05 7.60
CA THR A 130 17.10 18.26 8.17
C THR A 130 16.93 19.66 8.70
N ALA A 131 17.89 20.16 9.50
CA ALA A 131 17.85 21.50 10.05
C ALA A 131 17.88 22.58 8.95
N ARG A 132 18.63 22.38 7.86
CA ARG A 132 18.62 23.30 6.71
C ARG A 132 17.25 23.39 6.06
N VAL A 133 16.62 22.24 5.79
CA VAL A 133 15.27 22.21 5.22
C VAL A 133 14.27 22.88 6.16
N MET A 134 14.33 22.58 7.44
CA MET A 134 13.43 23.14 8.44
C MET A 134 13.58 24.68 8.56
N ARG A 135 14.79 25.23 8.43
CA ARG A 135 15.01 26.69 8.41
C ARG A 135 14.31 27.40 7.27
N LEU A 136 14.14 26.73 6.12
CA LEU A 136 13.42 27.30 4.98
C LEU A 136 11.90 27.32 5.16
N LEU A 137 11.38 26.49 6.06
CA LEU A 137 9.94 26.32 6.30
C LEU A 137 9.41 27.12 7.50
N VAL A 138 10.30 27.56 8.34
CA VAL A 138 9.98 28.38 9.54
C VAL A 138 10.46 29.82 9.34
#